data_eff066efc2ebd94ed7a898ceb1f7f51b
#
_entry.id   eff066efc2ebd94ed7a898ceb1f7f51b
#
_cell.length_a   1.000
_cell.length_b   1.000
_cell.length_c   1.000
_cell.angle_alpha   90.00
_cell.angle_beta   90.00
_cell.angle_gamma   90.00
#
_symmetry.space_group_name_H-M   'P 1'
#
loop_
_entity.id
_entity.type
_entity.pdbx_description
1 polymer ?
#
loop_
_entity_poly.entity_id
_entity_poly.type
_entity_poly.pdbx_seq_one_letter_code
_entity_poly.pdbx_strand_id
1 'polypeptide(L)'
;MIRRRIAATLLLLALTIPYAAFAQQPAAQTQAVDPTDPIVRIKDEGMNRSQVMQTLSYLSDVIGPRLTASPGMKRANNWTRETLEKWGLQNAKLESWGPFGRGWTLKRFSAQVVEPVAIPLIAYPKAWSPGTDGPVTAEVVYFDAKDEADMARFKGQLKGKIVLTAPIREVKAHFETLGTRRDEKNLLALADAPLPRAGGGGRGGPGNRAAEFLAAQQFVAKKNQFLMDEGAAVLIDASRGDGGTIFVQSATVPAPPAVPGATTGRRSGPWDKDAKLLPQVGMAAEHYNRIVRMLQAGEKVKIETNIAVEWQDTDLNGYNTVAEIPGSDPTLKEEVVMLGGHMDSWHSGTGATDNGAGCAVAMEAVRIIQTLGLKPRRTIRIALWSGEEQGLLGSRAYVAQHFGKMESPTTTAAGSGASGNGTANGTSTGASASSPAPQPVLVKLPDYEKVSAYFNLDNGTGKIRGVYLQGNEAAGSLFRQWLAPFRDLGASTISLSNTGGTDHLAFDAIGLPGFQFIQDEIEYDTRTHHSNMDVFDRIQADDMKQAATIMAAFVYQTAMRDEKIPRKPAPGR
;
A
#
# COMPACT_ATOMS: atom_id res chain seq x y z
N MET A 1 87.63 35.75 24.10
CA MET A 1 88.91 35.24 23.53
C MET A 1 88.70 33.78 23.09
N ILE A 2 89.25 33.46 21.93
CA ILE A 2 89.53 32.11 21.38
C ILE A 2 88.32 31.31 20.82
N ARG A 3 88.21 31.37 19.52
CA ARG A 3 87.46 30.50 18.64
C ARG A 3 88.09 29.08 18.61
N ARG A 4 87.28 28.04 18.69
CA ARG A 4 87.65 26.70 18.15
C ARG A 4 86.61 26.26 17.12
N ARG A 5 87.07 26.09 15.89
CA ARG A 5 86.33 25.45 14.76
C ARG A 5 86.45 23.93 14.93
N ILE A 6 85.31 23.25 14.82
CA ILE A 6 85.32 21.81 14.67
C ILE A 6 84.69 21.53 13.29
N ALA A 7 85.44 20.93 12.37
CA ALA A 7 85.03 20.47 11.09
C ALA A 7 84.28 19.13 11.27
N ALA A 8 83.06 19.04 10.84
CA ALA A 8 82.31 17.79 10.78
C ALA A 8 82.29 17.28 9.32
N THR A 9 82.96 16.14 9.10
CA THR A 9 83.00 15.43 7.84
C THR A 9 81.67 14.69 7.64
N LEU A 10 80.87 15.08 6.66
CA LEU A 10 79.64 14.38 6.24
C LEU A 10 80.02 13.23 5.33
N LEU A 11 79.77 12.01 5.79
CA LEU A 11 79.85 10.79 5.00
C LEU A 11 78.48 10.61 4.28
N LEU A 12 78.43 10.82 2.96
CA LEU A 12 77.25 10.50 2.15
C LEU A 12 77.17 8.99 1.90
N LEU A 13 76.25 8.30 2.55
CA LEU A 13 75.87 6.91 2.24
C LEU A 13 74.76 6.98 1.18
N ALA A 14 75.05 6.66 -0.08
CA ALA A 14 74.09 6.53 -1.14
C ALA A 14 73.31 5.21 -0.99
N LEU A 15 72.08 5.27 -0.47
CA LEU A 15 71.13 4.17 -0.51
C LEU A 15 70.49 4.12 -1.90
N THR A 16 70.86 3.17 -2.71
CA THR A 16 70.15 2.81 -3.94
C THR A 16 68.89 2.03 -3.58
N ILE A 17 67.74 2.71 -3.63
CA ILE A 17 66.42 2.09 -3.54
C ILE A 17 66.06 1.59 -4.95
N PRO A 18 65.79 0.26 -5.15
CA PRO A 18 65.31 -0.19 -6.44
C PRO A 18 63.94 0.41 -6.71
N TYR A 19 63.81 1.20 -7.78
CA TYR A 19 62.52 1.61 -8.34
C TYR A 19 61.75 0.37 -8.75
N ALA A 20 60.82 -0.11 -7.93
CA ALA A 20 59.80 -1.04 -8.33
C ALA A 20 58.91 -0.31 -9.36
N ALA A 21 59.01 -0.72 -10.62
CA ALA A 21 58.09 -0.25 -11.65
C ALA A 21 56.68 -0.69 -11.25
N PHE A 22 55.89 0.27 -10.70
CA PHE A 22 54.45 0.10 -10.63
C PHE A 22 53.94 -0.04 -12.05
N ALA A 23 53.62 -1.26 -12.45
CA ALA A 23 52.86 -1.51 -13.66
C ALA A 23 51.56 -0.69 -13.51
N GLN A 24 51.42 0.36 -14.30
CA GLN A 24 50.15 1.07 -14.45
C GLN A 24 49.14 0.01 -14.93
N GLN A 25 48.19 -0.31 -14.05
CA GLN A 25 46.99 -1.00 -14.48
C GLN A 25 46.42 -0.20 -15.68
N PRO A 26 46.09 -0.85 -16.79
CA PRO A 26 45.46 -0.15 -17.89
C PRO A 26 44.19 0.51 -17.33
N ALA A 27 44.07 1.82 -17.51
CA ALA A 27 42.87 2.54 -17.20
C ALA A 27 41.69 1.77 -17.81
N ALA A 28 40.71 1.41 -16.99
CA ALA A 28 39.51 0.76 -17.47
C ALA A 28 39.01 1.60 -18.66
N GLN A 29 39.07 1.02 -19.86
CA GLN A 29 38.50 1.64 -21.04
C GLN A 29 37.03 1.85 -20.72
N THR A 30 36.61 3.10 -20.49
CA THR A 30 35.22 3.48 -20.52
C THR A 30 34.73 3.11 -21.93
N GLN A 31 34.05 1.96 -22.06
CA GLN A 31 33.38 1.62 -23.31
C GLN A 31 32.50 2.82 -23.67
N ALA A 32 32.71 3.35 -24.89
CA ALA A 32 31.86 4.44 -25.39
C ALA A 32 30.41 3.96 -25.30
N VAL A 33 29.59 4.73 -24.60
CA VAL A 33 28.16 4.43 -24.40
C VAL A 33 27.52 4.48 -25.79
N ASP A 34 26.94 3.37 -26.25
CA ASP A 34 26.20 3.32 -27.52
C ASP A 34 24.90 4.17 -27.37
N PRO A 35 24.79 5.30 -28.08
CA PRO A 35 23.60 6.14 -28.00
C PRO A 35 22.35 5.48 -28.60
N THR A 36 22.50 4.36 -29.31
CA THR A 36 21.38 3.60 -29.88
C THR A 36 20.86 2.52 -28.95
N ASP A 37 21.58 2.22 -27.85
CA ASP A 37 21.14 1.27 -26.83
C ASP A 37 19.79 1.71 -26.24
N PRO A 38 18.77 0.87 -26.30
CA PRO A 38 17.44 1.19 -25.75
C PRO A 38 17.47 1.64 -24.29
N ILE A 39 18.35 1.06 -23.45
CA ILE A 39 18.44 1.42 -22.02
C ILE A 39 19.02 2.81 -21.83
N VAL A 40 20.03 3.17 -22.64
CA VAL A 40 20.58 4.54 -22.65
C VAL A 40 19.51 5.55 -23.06
N ARG A 41 18.75 5.25 -24.10
CA ARG A 41 17.65 6.11 -24.57
C ARG A 41 16.54 6.24 -23.55
N ILE A 42 16.15 5.14 -22.88
CA ILE A 42 15.17 5.14 -21.78
C ILE A 42 15.67 6.03 -20.64
N LYS A 43 16.95 5.90 -20.26
CA LYS A 43 17.54 6.71 -19.19
C LYS A 43 17.56 8.19 -19.56
N ASP A 44 17.92 8.54 -20.78
CA ASP A 44 17.92 9.92 -21.24
C ASP A 44 16.51 10.53 -21.31
N GLU A 45 15.52 9.80 -21.86
CA GLU A 45 14.12 10.26 -21.93
C GLU A 45 13.53 10.44 -20.54
N GLY A 46 13.68 9.44 -19.67
CA GLY A 46 13.08 9.44 -18.35
C GLY A 46 13.69 10.46 -17.40
N MET A 47 15.00 10.68 -17.44
CA MET A 47 15.67 11.65 -16.56
C MET A 47 15.57 13.09 -17.05
N ASN A 48 15.58 13.33 -18.37
CA ASN A 48 15.71 14.68 -18.93
C ASN A 48 14.41 15.24 -19.54
N ARG A 49 13.44 14.39 -19.91
CA ARG A 49 12.19 14.79 -20.60
C ARG A 49 10.94 14.17 -19.96
N SER A 50 11.03 13.80 -18.69
CA SER A 50 9.93 13.17 -17.95
C SER A 50 8.72 14.08 -17.81
N GLN A 51 7.54 13.48 -17.91
CA GLN A 51 6.25 14.10 -17.67
C GLN A 51 5.58 13.53 -16.39
N VAL A 52 6.33 12.78 -15.57
CA VAL A 52 5.80 12.10 -14.40
C VAL A 52 5.12 13.04 -13.41
N MET A 53 5.71 14.23 -13.18
CA MET A 53 5.16 15.21 -12.25
C MET A 53 3.87 15.84 -12.76
N GLN A 54 3.76 16.09 -14.07
CA GLN A 54 2.53 16.61 -14.68
C GLN A 54 1.38 15.57 -14.57
N THR A 55 1.69 14.29 -14.81
CA THR A 55 0.74 13.19 -14.63
C THR A 55 0.28 13.10 -13.18
N LEU A 56 1.23 13.16 -12.23
CA LEU A 56 0.92 13.11 -10.80
C LEU A 56 0.08 14.31 -10.35
N SER A 57 0.47 15.54 -10.72
CA SER A 57 -0.30 16.75 -10.37
C SER A 57 -1.75 16.66 -10.87
N TYR A 58 -1.97 16.12 -12.07
CA TYR A 58 -3.34 15.95 -12.55
C TYR A 58 -4.14 14.94 -11.71
N LEU A 59 -3.53 13.81 -11.33
CA LEU A 59 -4.18 12.82 -10.48
C LEU A 59 -4.47 13.34 -9.07
N SER A 60 -3.49 14.04 -8.45
CA SER A 60 -3.58 14.47 -7.06
C SER A 60 -4.27 15.82 -6.88
N ASP A 61 -3.94 16.83 -7.69
CA ASP A 61 -4.44 18.20 -7.48
C ASP A 61 -5.71 18.47 -8.28
N VAL A 62 -5.77 17.98 -9.55
CA VAL A 62 -6.91 18.28 -10.43
C VAL A 62 -8.06 17.30 -10.21
N ILE A 63 -7.78 16.00 -10.05
CA ILE A 63 -8.79 14.98 -9.71
C ILE A 63 -9.01 14.95 -8.21
N GLY A 64 -7.94 14.90 -7.43
CA GLY A 64 -7.98 14.86 -5.97
C GLY A 64 -8.19 13.45 -5.42
N PRO A 65 -8.85 13.32 -4.26
CA PRO A 65 -9.10 12.03 -3.60
C PRO A 65 -9.85 11.05 -4.52
N ARG A 66 -9.39 9.81 -4.55
CA ARG A 66 -9.87 8.75 -5.43
C ARG A 66 -10.41 7.56 -4.63
N LEU A 67 -11.25 7.85 -3.63
CA LEU A 67 -11.84 6.81 -2.81
C LEU A 67 -12.58 5.78 -3.70
N THR A 68 -12.39 4.50 -3.43
CA THR A 68 -12.99 3.40 -4.21
C THR A 68 -14.49 3.61 -4.43
N ALA A 69 -14.95 3.40 -5.66
CA ALA A 69 -16.31 3.62 -6.14
C ALA A 69 -16.83 5.07 -6.07
N SER A 70 -16.00 6.05 -5.69
CA SER A 70 -16.39 7.47 -5.69
C SER A 70 -16.37 8.07 -7.09
N PRO A 71 -17.06 9.23 -7.30
CA PRO A 71 -16.94 10.00 -8.53
C PRO A 71 -15.49 10.42 -8.86
N GLY A 72 -14.66 10.70 -7.83
CA GLY A 72 -13.25 10.99 -8.00
C GLY A 72 -12.48 9.81 -8.62
N MET A 73 -12.73 8.59 -8.13
CA MET A 73 -12.14 7.38 -8.70
C MET A 73 -12.61 7.16 -10.15
N LYS A 74 -13.88 7.31 -10.42
CA LYS A 74 -14.41 7.18 -11.79
C LYS A 74 -13.80 8.20 -12.75
N ARG A 75 -13.61 9.44 -12.30
CA ARG A 75 -12.92 10.48 -13.07
C ARG A 75 -11.47 10.09 -13.37
N ALA A 76 -10.77 9.54 -12.39
CA ALA A 76 -9.39 9.04 -12.56
C ALA A 76 -9.31 7.88 -13.55
N ASN A 77 -10.22 6.90 -13.44
CA ASN A 77 -10.33 5.80 -14.40
C ASN A 77 -10.51 6.30 -15.85
N ASN A 78 -11.45 7.20 -16.07
CA ASN A 78 -11.69 7.74 -17.42
C ASN A 78 -10.49 8.52 -17.95
N TRP A 79 -9.92 9.41 -17.12
CA TRP A 79 -8.80 10.24 -17.53
C TRP A 79 -7.55 9.41 -17.84
N THR A 80 -7.23 8.41 -17.02
CA THR A 80 -6.07 7.54 -17.26
C THR A 80 -6.24 6.71 -18.51
N ARG A 81 -7.44 6.14 -18.75
CA ARG A 81 -7.77 5.42 -20.00
C ARG A 81 -7.56 6.33 -21.22
N GLU A 82 -8.15 7.52 -21.22
CA GLU A 82 -8.05 8.48 -22.32
C GLU A 82 -6.62 8.99 -22.54
N THR A 83 -5.86 9.17 -21.48
CA THR A 83 -4.46 9.59 -21.56
C THR A 83 -3.58 8.50 -22.16
N LEU A 84 -3.76 7.25 -21.75
CA LEU A 84 -3.01 6.11 -22.29
C LEU A 84 -3.36 5.90 -23.79
N GLU A 85 -4.63 6.01 -24.16
CA GLU A 85 -5.07 5.95 -25.55
C GLU A 85 -4.47 7.09 -26.39
N LYS A 86 -4.49 8.32 -25.87
CA LYS A 86 -3.86 9.49 -26.51
C LYS A 86 -2.35 9.32 -26.70
N TRP A 87 -1.67 8.62 -25.84
CA TRP A 87 -0.25 8.29 -25.99
C TRP A 87 0.01 7.15 -26.99
N GLY A 88 -1.05 6.57 -27.58
CA GLY A 88 -0.97 5.54 -28.61
C GLY A 88 -0.93 4.12 -28.08
N LEU A 89 -1.26 3.90 -26.80
CA LEU A 89 -1.48 2.56 -26.30
C LEU A 89 -2.78 2.01 -26.86
N GLN A 90 -2.81 0.70 -27.11
CA GLN A 90 -3.97 -0.02 -27.64
C GLN A 90 -4.75 -0.69 -26.51
N ASN A 91 -5.97 -1.12 -26.84
CA ASN A 91 -6.87 -1.84 -25.93
C ASN A 91 -7.13 -1.11 -24.60
N ALA A 92 -7.07 0.24 -24.61
CA ALA A 92 -7.36 1.05 -23.44
C ALA A 92 -8.82 0.90 -23.02
N LYS A 93 -9.06 0.34 -21.85
CA LYS A 93 -10.41 0.04 -21.35
C LYS A 93 -10.49 0.09 -19.83
N LEU A 94 -11.73 0.18 -19.35
CA LEU A 94 -12.05 -0.04 -17.94
C LEU A 94 -12.59 -1.47 -17.79
N GLU A 95 -12.00 -2.23 -16.88
CA GLU A 95 -12.47 -3.57 -16.53
C GLU A 95 -13.18 -3.55 -15.19
N SER A 96 -14.46 -3.92 -15.20
CA SER A 96 -15.26 -3.94 -13.98
C SER A 96 -14.96 -5.15 -13.11
N TRP A 97 -15.08 -4.94 -11.80
CA TRP A 97 -15.03 -6.00 -10.79
C TRP A 97 -16.04 -5.69 -9.68
N GLY A 98 -16.39 -6.68 -8.90
CA GLY A 98 -17.30 -6.48 -7.79
C GLY A 98 -18.52 -7.40 -7.79
N PRO A 99 -19.64 -6.98 -7.17
CA PRO A 99 -19.90 -5.62 -6.64
C PRO A 99 -19.02 -5.27 -5.43
N PHE A 100 -18.57 -4.02 -5.39
CA PHE A 100 -17.86 -3.44 -4.23
C PHE A 100 -18.86 -2.97 -3.17
N GLY A 101 -19.70 -2.04 -3.52
CA GLY A 101 -20.65 -1.35 -2.67
C GLY A 101 -20.86 0.10 -3.09
N ARG A 102 -21.47 0.89 -2.20
CA ARG A 102 -21.79 2.29 -2.50
C ARG A 102 -20.53 3.16 -2.56
N GLY A 103 -20.48 4.05 -3.54
CA GLY A 103 -19.55 5.17 -3.52
C GLY A 103 -19.95 6.22 -2.50
N TRP A 104 -19.00 7.06 -2.09
CA TRP A 104 -19.19 8.11 -1.10
C TRP A 104 -18.37 9.35 -1.44
N THR A 105 -18.94 10.52 -1.16
CA THR A 105 -18.28 11.81 -1.39
C THR A 105 -18.58 12.74 -0.23
N LEU A 106 -17.52 13.32 0.35
CA LEU A 106 -17.66 14.42 1.31
C LEU A 106 -17.99 15.71 0.55
N LYS A 107 -19.10 16.34 0.89
CA LYS A 107 -19.55 17.62 0.28
C LYS A 107 -19.21 18.83 1.15
N ARG A 108 -19.29 18.66 2.47
CA ARG A 108 -18.99 19.70 3.43
C ARG A 108 -18.58 19.10 4.77
N PHE A 109 -17.61 19.73 5.41
CA PHE A 109 -17.25 19.45 6.79
C PHE A 109 -16.86 20.72 7.53
N SER A 110 -17.34 20.86 8.77
CA SER A 110 -16.83 21.83 9.73
C SER A 110 -16.94 21.24 11.14
N ALA A 111 -15.98 21.58 12.01
CA ALA A 111 -16.01 21.20 13.42
C ALA A 111 -15.30 22.27 14.25
N GLN A 112 -15.95 22.69 15.36
CA GLN A 112 -15.38 23.65 16.30
C GLN A 112 -15.94 23.44 17.70
N VAL A 113 -15.15 23.69 18.72
CA VAL A 113 -15.69 23.93 20.07
C VAL A 113 -16.35 25.28 20.07
N VAL A 114 -17.57 25.36 20.58
CA VAL A 114 -18.34 26.62 20.68
C VAL A 114 -18.47 27.10 22.14
N GLU A 115 -18.37 26.21 23.10
CA GLU A 115 -18.36 26.53 24.53
C GLU A 115 -17.28 25.70 25.25
N PRO A 116 -16.58 26.24 26.23
CA PRO A 116 -16.67 27.59 26.81
C PRO A 116 -15.98 28.67 25.98
N VAL A 117 -15.15 28.29 24.99
CA VAL A 117 -14.40 29.20 24.10
C VAL A 117 -14.31 28.61 22.70
N ALA A 118 -14.43 29.44 21.67
CA ALA A 118 -14.36 28.99 20.30
C ALA A 118 -12.94 28.43 19.96
N ILE A 119 -12.90 27.19 19.48
CA ILE A 119 -11.66 26.50 19.04
C ILE A 119 -11.95 25.82 17.72
N PRO A 120 -11.43 26.30 16.57
CA PRO A 120 -11.45 25.56 15.33
C PRO A 120 -10.73 24.22 15.51
N LEU A 121 -11.33 23.14 15.03
CA LEU A 121 -10.79 21.79 15.22
C LEU A 121 -10.13 21.28 13.93
N ILE A 122 -8.94 20.72 14.06
CA ILE A 122 -8.31 19.92 13.01
C ILE A 122 -8.90 18.51 13.12
N ALA A 123 -9.82 18.23 12.23
CA ALA A 123 -10.57 16.97 12.23
C ALA A 123 -11.02 16.63 10.81
N TYR A 124 -11.37 15.36 10.54
CA TYR A 124 -11.87 14.93 9.25
C TYR A 124 -12.86 13.76 9.41
N PRO A 125 -14.00 13.72 8.67
CA PRO A 125 -14.91 12.58 8.71
C PRO A 125 -14.24 11.32 8.16
N LYS A 126 -14.58 10.17 8.71
CA LYS A 126 -14.13 8.89 8.15
C LYS A 126 -14.87 8.58 6.85
N ALA A 127 -14.20 7.89 5.93
CA ALA A 127 -14.80 7.47 4.66
C ALA A 127 -16.03 6.58 4.91
N TRP A 128 -17.06 6.74 4.09
CA TRP A 128 -18.37 6.07 4.22
C TRP A 128 -19.09 6.34 5.55
N SER A 129 -18.69 7.36 6.28
CA SER A 129 -19.45 7.84 7.41
C SER A 129 -20.74 8.50 6.93
N PRO A 130 -21.88 8.29 7.59
CA PRO A 130 -23.08 9.09 7.29
C PRO A 130 -22.84 10.55 7.64
N GLY A 131 -23.61 11.43 7.00
CA GLY A 131 -23.67 12.85 7.35
C GLY A 131 -24.43 13.11 8.64
N THR A 132 -24.37 14.35 9.08
CA THR A 132 -25.30 14.91 10.07
C THR A 132 -26.48 15.55 9.34
N ASP A 133 -27.63 15.62 9.98
CA ASP A 133 -28.82 16.30 9.42
C ASP A 133 -28.70 17.81 9.69
N GLY A 134 -27.84 18.48 8.90
CA GLY A 134 -27.41 19.85 9.15
C GLY A 134 -26.35 19.97 10.26
N PRO A 135 -26.12 21.21 10.77
CA PRO A 135 -25.23 21.44 11.91
C PRO A 135 -25.76 20.81 13.20
N VAL A 136 -24.91 20.09 13.90
CA VAL A 136 -25.20 19.50 15.22
C VAL A 136 -24.34 20.21 16.25
N THR A 137 -24.98 20.89 17.22
CA THR A 137 -24.32 21.46 18.40
C THR A 137 -24.69 20.65 19.61
N ALA A 138 -23.73 19.98 20.25
CA ALA A 138 -24.02 19.12 21.39
C ALA A 138 -22.90 19.13 22.43
N GLU A 139 -23.28 18.80 23.67
CA GLU A 139 -22.32 18.56 24.75
C GLU A 139 -21.43 17.35 24.41
N VAL A 140 -20.19 17.44 24.85
CA VAL A 140 -19.18 16.41 24.65
C VAL A 140 -19.10 15.52 25.88
N VAL A 141 -19.09 14.20 25.65
CA VAL A 141 -18.87 13.19 26.67
C VAL A 141 -17.59 12.42 26.35
N TYR A 142 -16.70 12.27 27.33
CA TYR A 142 -15.54 11.41 27.23
C TYR A 142 -15.92 9.99 27.66
N PHE A 143 -15.96 9.08 26.70
CA PHE A 143 -16.32 7.68 26.87
C PHE A 143 -15.04 6.85 27.08
N ASP A 144 -14.60 6.74 28.32
CA ASP A 144 -13.36 6.08 28.73
C ASP A 144 -13.50 4.59 29.07
N ALA A 145 -14.63 3.97 28.67
CA ALA A 145 -14.93 2.57 28.97
C ALA A 145 -13.86 1.62 28.41
N LYS A 146 -13.32 0.77 29.27
CA LYS A 146 -12.30 -0.24 28.96
C LYS A 146 -12.86 -1.64 28.82
N ASP A 147 -14.03 -1.87 29.40
CA ASP A 147 -14.77 -3.14 29.38
C ASP A 147 -16.29 -2.92 29.42
N GLU A 148 -17.06 -4.01 29.42
CA GLU A 148 -18.53 -3.96 29.43
C GLU A 148 -19.09 -3.37 30.73
N ALA A 149 -18.43 -3.56 31.87
CA ALA A 149 -18.87 -2.98 33.14
C ALA A 149 -18.70 -1.45 33.13
N ASP A 150 -17.61 -0.98 32.55
CA ASP A 150 -17.40 0.45 32.34
C ASP A 150 -18.45 1.08 31.41
N MET A 151 -18.88 0.38 30.36
CA MET A 151 -19.94 0.86 29.47
C MET A 151 -21.25 1.13 30.20
N ALA A 152 -21.58 0.29 31.18
CA ALA A 152 -22.83 0.44 31.97
C ALA A 152 -22.94 1.80 32.70
N ARG A 153 -21.80 2.43 33.05
CA ARG A 153 -21.78 3.78 33.67
C ARG A 153 -22.38 4.86 32.78
N PHE A 154 -22.35 4.67 31.46
CA PHE A 154 -22.79 5.64 30.47
C PHE A 154 -24.24 5.40 29.99
N LYS A 155 -24.90 4.35 30.48
CA LYS A 155 -26.27 4.02 30.08
C LYS A 155 -27.23 5.19 30.32
N GLY A 156 -27.98 5.58 29.29
CA GLY A 156 -28.95 6.68 29.31
C GLY A 156 -28.32 8.09 29.26
N GLN A 157 -26.99 8.22 29.11
CA GLN A 157 -26.28 9.50 29.15
C GLN A 157 -25.80 10.02 27.79
N LEU A 158 -25.86 9.20 26.74
CA LEU A 158 -25.19 9.51 25.46
C LEU A 158 -26.14 10.01 24.37
N LYS A 159 -27.46 9.99 24.60
CA LYS A 159 -28.45 10.39 23.60
C LYS A 159 -28.21 11.84 23.14
N GLY A 160 -27.99 12.00 21.83
CA GLY A 160 -27.75 13.29 21.19
C GLY A 160 -26.42 13.96 21.57
N LYS A 161 -25.49 13.26 22.23
CA LYS A 161 -24.17 13.79 22.60
C LYS A 161 -23.12 13.52 21.53
N ILE A 162 -22.07 14.34 21.51
CA ILE A 162 -20.84 14.07 20.79
C ILE A 162 -19.92 13.30 21.72
N VAL A 163 -19.49 12.10 21.27
CA VAL A 163 -18.79 11.16 22.14
C VAL A 163 -17.33 11.00 21.70
N LEU A 164 -16.41 11.30 22.61
CA LEU A 164 -14.98 11.03 22.44
C LEU A 164 -14.70 9.58 22.82
N THR A 165 -14.22 8.75 21.88
CA THR A 165 -14.21 7.28 22.01
C THR A 165 -12.84 6.65 22.22
N ALA A 166 -11.76 7.44 22.20
CA ALA A 166 -10.38 6.97 22.32
C ALA A 166 -9.73 7.49 23.62
N PRO A 167 -8.74 6.79 24.17
CA PRO A 167 -7.92 7.33 25.25
C PRO A 167 -7.10 8.55 24.78
N ILE A 168 -6.65 9.37 25.74
CA ILE A 168 -5.63 10.39 25.49
C ILE A 168 -4.39 9.75 24.87
N ARG A 169 -3.87 10.36 23.82
CA ARG A 169 -2.61 9.96 23.18
C ARG A 169 -1.45 10.79 23.70
N GLU A 170 -0.36 10.13 24.03
CA GLU A 170 0.90 10.83 24.25
C GLU A 170 1.42 11.40 22.94
N VAL A 171 1.72 12.69 22.91
CA VAL A 171 2.40 13.38 21.81
C VAL A 171 3.84 13.64 22.26
N LYS A 172 4.79 12.99 21.57
CA LYS A 172 6.21 13.07 21.88
C LYS A 172 6.91 14.11 21.01
N ALA A 173 7.95 14.73 21.55
CA ALA A 173 8.83 15.57 20.76
C ALA A 173 9.62 14.74 19.75
N HIS A 174 9.78 15.26 18.54
CA HIS A 174 10.57 14.63 17.47
C HIS A 174 12.03 15.05 17.58
N PHE A 175 12.88 14.14 18.05
CA PHE A 175 14.33 14.30 18.04
C PHE A 175 14.99 13.62 16.83
N GLU A 176 14.23 12.75 16.14
CA GLU A 176 14.61 12.09 14.91
C GLU A 176 13.93 12.76 13.72
N THR A 177 14.56 12.72 12.55
CA THR A 177 13.95 13.24 11.32
C THR A 177 12.74 12.40 10.92
N LEU A 178 11.67 13.04 10.45
CA LEU A 178 10.49 12.35 9.95
C LEU A 178 10.75 11.70 8.59
N GLY A 179 11.56 12.35 7.75
CA GLY A 179 11.92 11.83 6.44
C GLY A 179 13.19 10.99 6.49
N THR A 180 13.17 9.82 5.88
CA THR A 180 14.32 8.90 5.85
C THR A 180 14.61 8.42 4.43
N ARG A 181 15.89 8.18 4.16
CA ARG A 181 16.37 7.41 3.01
C ARG A 181 17.09 6.18 3.51
N ARG A 182 17.00 5.08 2.79
CA ARG A 182 17.73 3.87 3.12
C ARG A 182 19.23 4.09 2.98
N ASP A 183 19.93 3.94 4.08
CA ASP A 183 21.39 3.97 4.13
C ASP A 183 21.99 2.63 3.63
N GLU A 184 23.31 2.61 3.48
CA GLU A 184 24.03 1.41 3.03
C GLU A 184 23.82 0.22 3.97
N LYS A 185 23.73 0.44 5.27
CA LYS A 185 23.51 -0.61 6.27
C LYS A 185 22.14 -1.25 6.09
N ASN A 186 21.10 -0.46 5.89
CA ASN A 186 19.74 -0.94 5.64
C ASN A 186 19.65 -1.69 4.30
N LEU A 187 20.31 -1.18 3.25
CA LEU A 187 20.34 -1.83 1.95
C LEU A 187 21.13 -3.16 1.98
N LEU A 188 22.24 -3.21 2.72
CA LEU A 188 22.99 -4.44 2.92
C LEU A 188 22.17 -5.48 3.69
N ALA A 189 21.48 -5.08 4.77
CA ALA A 189 20.59 -5.97 5.52
C ALA A 189 19.47 -6.55 4.65
N LEU A 190 18.93 -5.77 3.71
CA LEU A 190 17.95 -6.26 2.72
C LEU A 190 18.58 -7.23 1.71
N ALA A 191 19.82 -6.98 1.28
CA ALA A 191 20.54 -7.84 0.34
C ALA A 191 20.93 -9.20 0.96
N ASP A 192 21.24 -9.20 2.25
CA ASP A 192 21.64 -10.39 3.02
C ASP A 192 20.42 -11.12 3.63
N ALA A 193 19.21 -10.62 3.39
CA ALA A 193 18.02 -11.23 3.95
C ALA A 193 17.83 -12.67 3.46
N PRO A 194 17.54 -13.64 4.37
CA PRO A 194 17.36 -15.03 3.99
C PRO A 194 16.07 -15.22 3.17
N LEU A 195 15.99 -16.37 2.50
CA LEU A 195 14.74 -16.80 1.86
C LEU A 195 13.58 -16.78 2.87
N PRO A 196 12.42 -16.24 2.48
CA PRO A 196 11.24 -16.26 3.32
C PRO A 196 10.85 -17.70 3.67
N ARG A 197 10.57 -17.95 4.94
CA ARG A 197 10.06 -19.27 5.35
C ARG A 197 8.66 -19.48 4.78
N ALA A 198 8.39 -20.65 4.22
CA ALA A 198 7.06 -21.04 3.81
C ALA A 198 6.09 -20.91 5.01
N GLY A 199 5.04 -20.12 4.88
CA GLY A 199 4.08 -19.83 5.95
C GLY A 199 4.38 -18.59 6.81
N GLY A 200 5.45 -17.83 6.55
CA GLY A 200 5.86 -16.66 7.33
C GLY A 200 5.22 -15.33 6.96
N GLY A 201 4.18 -15.31 6.17
CA GLY A 201 3.47 -14.11 5.72
C GLY A 201 2.36 -13.64 6.66
N GLY A 202 2.59 -13.63 7.97
CA GLY A 202 1.63 -13.09 8.93
C GLY A 202 2.36 -12.55 10.16
N ARG A 203 2.07 -11.32 10.57
CA ARG A 203 2.39 -10.78 11.91
C ARG A 203 1.66 -11.61 12.98
N GLY A 204 2.08 -12.86 13.20
CA GLY A 204 1.51 -13.76 14.18
C GLY A 204 2.61 -14.47 14.96
N GLY A 205 2.97 -13.95 16.13
CA GLY A 205 3.62 -14.72 17.18
C GLY A 205 2.64 -15.75 17.77
N PRO A 206 3.09 -16.79 18.51
CA PRO A 206 2.31 -17.95 18.87
C PRO A 206 1.13 -17.63 19.80
N GLY A 207 -0.04 -18.21 19.48
CA GLY A 207 -1.16 -18.54 20.38
C GLY A 207 -1.92 -17.39 21.06
N ASN A 208 -1.32 -16.66 21.96
CA ASN A 208 -2.04 -15.69 22.81
C ASN A 208 -2.40 -14.38 22.09
N ARG A 209 -1.56 -13.90 21.17
CA ARG A 209 -1.81 -12.64 20.46
C ARG A 209 -3.03 -12.69 19.53
N ALA A 210 -3.32 -13.82 18.93
CA ALA A 210 -4.48 -13.97 18.06
C ALA A 210 -5.80 -13.92 18.87
N ALA A 211 -5.82 -14.53 20.05
CA ALA A 211 -6.97 -14.50 20.95
C ALA A 211 -7.19 -13.09 21.54
N GLU A 212 -6.13 -12.42 21.96
CA GLU A 212 -6.17 -11.03 22.44
C GLU A 212 -6.65 -10.07 21.34
N PHE A 213 -6.17 -10.22 20.11
CA PHE A 213 -6.61 -9.43 18.97
C PHE A 213 -8.09 -9.63 18.64
N LEU A 214 -8.57 -10.89 18.66
CA LEU A 214 -9.98 -11.19 18.47
C LEU A 214 -10.86 -10.61 19.60
N ALA A 215 -10.42 -10.72 20.86
CA ALA A 215 -11.12 -10.12 21.99
C ALA A 215 -11.20 -8.59 21.89
N ALA A 216 -10.10 -7.95 21.49
CA ALA A 216 -10.08 -6.52 21.27
C ALA A 216 -11.03 -6.09 20.14
N GLN A 217 -11.07 -6.82 19.01
CA GLN A 217 -12.03 -6.56 17.94
C GLN A 217 -13.48 -6.73 18.39
N GLN A 218 -13.77 -7.78 19.17
CA GLN A 218 -15.10 -8.02 19.71
C GLN A 218 -15.53 -6.89 20.66
N PHE A 219 -14.63 -6.42 21.50
CA PHE A 219 -14.92 -5.29 22.39
C PHE A 219 -15.21 -4.01 21.60
N VAL A 220 -14.42 -3.69 20.57
CA VAL A 220 -14.67 -2.53 19.68
C VAL A 220 -16.05 -2.64 19.02
N ALA A 221 -16.44 -3.83 18.55
CA ALA A 221 -17.74 -4.05 17.95
C ALA A 221 -18.88 -3.82 18.94
N LYS A 222 -18.78 -4.37 20.16
CA LYS A 222 -19.75 -4.14 21.24
C LYS A 222 -19.84 -2.68 21.65
N LYS A 223 -18.70 -1.99 21.76
CA LYS A 223 -18.63 -0.56 22.07
C LYS A 223 -19.38 0.26 21.03
N ASN A 224 -19.13 0.03 19.75
CA ASN A 224 -19.79 0.76 18.67
C ASN A 224 -21.31 0.48 18.65
N GLN A 225 -21.72 -0.76 18.89
CA GLN A 225 -23.15 -1.10 19.02
C GLN A 225 -23.80 -0.36 20.20
N PHE A 226 -23.17 -0.38 21.38
CA PHE A 226 -23.65 0.32 22.57
C PHE A 226 -23.83 1.83 22.31
N LEU A 227 -22.83 2.49 21.69
CA LEU A 227 -22.89 3.91 21.37
C LEU A 227 -24.03 4.24 20.39
N MET A 228 -24.31 3.33 19.47
CA MET A 228 -25.44 3.45 18.54
C MET A 228 -26.78 3.26 19.24
N ASP A 229 -26.92 2.24 20.12
CA ASP A 229 -28.13 1.96 20.87
C ASP A 229 -28.47 3.07 21.86
N GLU A 230 -27.46 3.71 22.44
CA GLU A 230 -27.61 4.89 23.31
C GLU A 230 -27.95 6.17 22.52
N GLY A 231 -27.91 6.16 21.19
CA GLY A 231 -28.28 7.29 20.35
C GLY A 231 -27.29 8.45 20.37
N ALA A 232 -26.00 8.19 20.45
CA ALA A 232 -24.97 9.22 20.29
C ALA A 232 -25.14 9.93 18.94
N ALA A 233 -24.85 11.25 18.89
CA ALA A 233 -25.00 12.03 17.66
C ALA A 233 -23.81 11.89 16.73
N VAL A 234 -22.58 11.97 17.26
CA VAL A 234 -21.33 11.89 16.51
C VAL A 234 -20.27 11.20 17.37
N LEU A 235 -19.48 10.34 16.76
CA LEU A 235 -18.33 9.69 17.40
C LEU A 235 -17.05 10.37 16.93
N ILE A 236 -16.16 10.70 17.86
CA ILE A 236 -14.87 11.32 17.56
C ILE A 236 -13.78 10.49 18.22
N ASP A 237 -12.78 10.08 17.44
CA ASP A 237 -11.58 9.44 17.97
C ASP A 237 -10.31 10.26 17.72
N ALA A 238 -9.27 10.00 18.53
CA ALA A 238 -7.96 10.61 18.36
C ALA A 238 -7.22 9.95 17.21
N SER A 239 -6.75 10.73 16.23
CA SER A 239 -5.87 10.25 15.20
C SER A 239 -4.52 9.81 15.78
N ARG A 240 -3.84 8.87 15.10
CA ARG A 240 -2.51 8.40 15.49
C ARG A 240 -1.37 9.39 15.22
N GLY A 241 -1.60 10.42 14.42
CA GLY A 241 -0.63 11.46 14.08
C GLY A 241 -0.49 12.53 15.15
N ASP A 242 0.41 13.45 14.91
CA ASP A 242 0.64 14.68 15.67
C ASP A 242 0.97 15.85 14.74
N GLY A 243 1.22 17.04 15.32
CA GLY A 243 1.50 18.24 14.52
C GLY A 243 0.38 18.61 13.56
N GLY A 244 -0.87 18.23 13.85
CA GLY A 244 -2.02 18.42 12.96
C GLY A 244 -2.13 17.36 11.86
N THR A 245 -1.27 16.36 11.82
CA THR A 245 -1.42 15.20 10.91
C THR A 245 -2.55 14.31 11.39
N ILE A 246 -3.51 14.04 10.52
CA ILE A 246 -4.67 13.19 10.79
C ILE A 246 -4.64 12.00 9.85
N PHE A 247 -4.54 10.80 10.41
CA PHE A 247 -4.70 9.55 9.68
C PHE A 247 -6.18 9.16 9.68
N VAL A 248 -6.79 9.09 8.52
CA VAL A 248 -8.24 8.85 8.39
C VAL A 248 -8.51 7.80 7.33
N GLN A 249 -9.16 6.75 7.76
CA GLN A 249 -9.59 5.63 6.92
C GLN A 249 -11.12 5.48 6.96
N SER A 250 -11.62 4.27 6.72
CA SER A 250 -13.06 3.98 6.72
C SER A 250 -13.71 4.12 8.10
N ALA A 251 -15.00 4.43 8.10
CA ALA A 251 -15.85 4.31 9.28
C ALA A 251 -15.91 2.87 9.75
N THR A 252 -16.03 2.68 11.05
CA THR A 252 -16.12 1.35 11.69
C THR A 252 -17.58 0.94 11.79
N VAL A 253 -17.90 -0.22 11.18
CA VAL A 253 -19.24 -0.85 11.29
C VAL A 253 -19.28 -1.64 12.59
N PRO A 254 -20.36 -1.55 13.40
CA PRO A 254 -20.62 -2.52 14.44
C PRO A 254 -20.73 -3.91 13.80
N ALA A 255 -19.76 -4.78 14.04
CA ALA A 255 -19.80 -6.11 13.49
C ALA A 255 -20.73 -6.99 14.36
N PRO A 256 -21.63 -7.81 13.76
CA PRO A 256 -22.32 -8.82 14.54
C PRO A 256 -21.28 -9.78 15.16
N PRO A 257 -21.56 -10.34 16.35
CA PRO A 257 -20.67 -11.32 16.97
C PRO A 257 -20.33 -12.42 15.96
N ALA A 258 -19.05 -12.81 15.90
CA ALA A 258 -18.64 -13.93 15.04
C ALA A 258 -19.41 -15.18 15.46
N VAL A 259 -20.21 -15.74 14.56
CA VAL A 259 -20.90 -17.02 14.78
C VAL A 259 -19.86 -18.13 14.57
N PRO A 260 -19.55 -18.94 15.59
CA PRO A 260 -18.62 -20.05 15.43
C PRO A 260 -19.12 -21.00 14.33
N GLY A 261 -18.27 -21.26 13.33
CA GLY A 261 -18.60 -22.14 12.21
C GLY A 261 -19.24 -21.47 10.99
N ALA A 262 -19.52 -20.17 11.01
CA ALA A 262 -19.88 -19.45 9.81
C ALA A 262 -18.65 -19.39 8.88
N THR A 263 -18.76 -20.00 7.69
CA THR A 263 -17.82 -19.79 6.59
C THR A 263 -17.74 -18.28 6.35
N THR A 264 -16.53 -17.76 6.27
CA THR A 264 -16.23 -16.34 6.07
C THR A 264 -16.89 -15.82 4.79
N GLY A 265 -18.16 -15.41 4.89
CA GLY A 265 -18.80 -14.57 3.90
C GLY A 265 -18.05 -13.24 3.79
N ARG A 266 -18.20 -12.52 2.69
CA ARG A 266 -17.70 -11.16 2.50
C ARG A 266 -17.91 -10.36 3.80
N ARG A 267 -16.87 -9.83 4.38
CA ARG A 267 -16.99 -8.95 5.56
C ARG A 267 -17.83 -7.74 5.16
N SER A 268 -18.88 -7.48 5.95
CA SER A 268 -19.68 -6.26 5.81
C SER A 268 -18.79 -5.04 6.00
N GLY A 269 -18.84 -4.11 5.05
CA GLY A 269 -18.09 -2.87 5.09
C GLY A 269 -19.02 -1.65 5.27
N PRO A 270 -18.48 -0.47 5.57
CA PRO A 270 -19.29 0.74 5.69
C PRO A 270 -19.90 1.18 4.35
N TRP A 271 -19.41 0.64 3.24
CA TRP A 271 -19.93 0.82 1.87
C TRP A 271 -21.14 -0.06 1.55
N ASP A 272 -21.53 -0.99 2.42
CA ASP A 272 -22.70 -1.81 2.20
C ASP A 272 -23.99 -1.00 2.43
N LYS A 273 -25.01 -1.24 1.58
CA LYS A 273 -26.25 -0.47 1.60
C LYS A 273 -26.98 -0.56 2.96
N ASP A 274 -26.89 -1.71 3.62
CA ASP A 274 -27.56 -1.98 4.87
C ASP A 274 -26.70 -1.71 6.11
N ALA A 275 -25.48 -1.16 5.93
CA ALA A 275 -24.60 -0.80 7.02
C ALA A 275 -25.21 0.31 7.88
N LYS A 276 -25.40 0.03 9.17
CA LYS A 276 -25.89 1.02 10.14
C LYS A 276 -24.70 1.64 10.85
N LEU A 277 -24.57 2.95 10.77
CA LEU A 277 -23.43 3.71 11.26
C LEU A 277 -23.90 5.01 11.89
N LEU A 278 -23.16 5.45 12.92
CA LEU A 278 -23.20 6.85 13.35
C LEU A 278 -22.16 7.67 12.58
N PRO A 279 -22.31 9.01 12.48
CA PRO A 279 -21.28 9.90 12.01
C PRO A 279 -19.98 9.72 12.79
N GLN A 280 -18.85 9.52 12.09
CA GLN A 280 -17.54 9.25 12.69
C GLN A 280 -16.49 10.22 12.17
N VAL A 281 -15.69 10.77 13.07
CA VAL A 281 -14.68 11.80 12.80
C VAL A 281 -13.36 11.43 13.46
N GLY A 282 -12.25 11.53 12.73
CA GLY A 282 -10.90 11.52 13.28
C GLY A 282 -10.46 12.95 13.62
N MET A 283 -9.88 13.17 14.78
CA MET A 283 -9.41 14.48 15.25
C MET A 283 -7.91 14.44 15.55
N ALA A 284 -7.21 15.54 15.31
CA ALA A 284 -5.82 15.70 15.70
C ALA A 284 -5.63 15.47 17.21
N ALA A 285 -4.60 14.72 17.57
CA ALA A 285 -4.36 14.29 18.94
C ALA A 285 -4.29 15.48 19.93
N GLU A 286 -3.70 16.59 19.51
CA GLU A 286 -3.55 17.78 20.32
C GLU A 286 -4.91 18.41 20.69
N HIS A 287 -5.83 18.51 19.74
CA HIS A 287 -7.18 19.03 19.97
C HIS A 287 -8.01 18.04 20.79
N TYR A 288 -7.95 16.76 20.45
CA TYR A 288 -8.63 15.70 21.19
C TYR A 288 -8.19 15.68 22.67
N ASN A 289 -6.90 15.63 22.92
CA ASN A 289 -6.32 15.63 24.26
C ASN A 289 -6.70 16.90 25.07
N ARG A 290 -6.72 18.07 24.41
CA ARG A 290 -7.13 19.32 25.03
C ARG A 290 -8.58 19.24 25.52
N ILE A 291 -9.49 18.76 24.68
CA ILE A 291 -10.90 18.63 25.04
C ILE A 291 -11.08 17.66 26.20
N VAL A 292 -10.40 16.50 26.16
CA VAL A 292 -10.48 15.53 27.28
C VAL A 292 -9.98 16.16 28.58
N ARG A 293 -8.88 16.92 28.57
CA ARG A 293 -8.39 17.61 29.78
C ARG A 293 -9.34 18.68 30.27
N MET A 294 -10.06 19.41 29.39
CA MET A 294 -11.09 20.36 29.77
C MET A 294 -12.24 19.66 30.50
N LEU A 295 -12.73 18.53 29.95
CA LEU A 295 -13.77 17.72 30.58
C LEU A 295 -13.33 17.16 31.95
N GLN A 296 -12.08 16.69 32.07
CA GLN A 296 -11.51 16.21 33.32
C GLN A 296 -11.33 17.33 34.38
N ALA A 297 -11.14 18.57 33.94
CA ALA A 297 -11.13 19.76 34.80
C ALA A 297 -12.52 20.23 35.21
N GLY A 298 -13.60 19.57 34.76
CA GLY A 298 -14.97 19.89 35.10
C GLY A 298 -15.63 20.90 34.16
N GLU A 299 -14.97 21.29 33.07
CA GLU A 299 -15.55 22.22 32.09
C GLU A 299 -16.65 21.53 31.26
N LYS A 300 -17.71 22.29 30.97
CA LYS A 300 -18.73 21.86 30.03
C LYS A 300 -18.34 22.28 28.62
N VAL A 301 -18.04 21.29 27.79
CA VAL A 301 -17.63 21.52 26.40
C VAL A 301 -18.79 21.23 25.47
N LYS A 302 -19.05 22.14 24.52
CA LYS A 302 -19.93 21.90 23.39
C LYS A 302 -19.14 22.01 22.09
N ILE A 303 -19.39 21.06 21.19
CA ILE A 303 -18.87 21.06 19.82
C ILE A 303 -20.02 21.26 18.85
N GLU A 304 -19.81 22.13 17.86
CA GLU A 304 -20.60 22.18 16.64
C GLU A 304 -19.89 21.43 15.54
N THR A 305 -20.59 20.53 14.83
CA THR A 305 -20.08 19.85 13.64
C THR A 305 -21.15 19.76 12.57
N ASN A 306 -20.74 19.85 11.31
CA ASN A 306 -21.61 19.70 10.15
C ASN A 306 -20.92 18.80 9.12
N ILE A 307 -21.52 17.66 8.82
CA ILE A 307 -21.02 16.67 7.86
C ILE A 307 -22.09 16.48 6.78
N ALA A 308 -21.83 16.96 5.57
CA ALA A 308 -22.68 16.68 4.42
C ALA A 308 -21.98 15.71 3.46
N VAL A 309 -22.66 14.65 3.10
CA VAL A 309 -22.13 13.57 2.25
C VAL A 309 -23.11 13.26 1.12
N GLU A 310 -22.59 12.67 0.08
CA GLU A 310 -23.36 12.14 -1.05
C GLU A 310 -22.97 10.68 -1.29
N TRP A 311 -23.97 9.82 -1.40
CA TRP A 311 -23.82 8.40 -1.69
C TRP A 311 -24.10 8.13 -3.16
N GLN A 312 -23.29 7.25 -3.78
CA GLN A 312 -23.48 6.78 -5.14
C GLN A 312 -23.96 5.32 -5.10
N ASP A 313 -25.24 5.11 -5.41
CA ASP A 313 -25.92 3.82 -5.28
C ASP A 313 -26.27 3.18 -6.65
N THR A 314 -25.99 3.85 -7.76
CA THR A 314 -26.41 3.42 -9.10
C THR A 314 -25.47 2.40 -9.73
N ASP A 315 -24.18 2.51 -9.43
CA ASP A 315 -23.14 1.59 -9.92
C ASP A 315 -22.31 1.14 -8.71
N LEU A 316 -22.44 -0.13 -8.39
CA LEU A 316 -21.79 -0.72 -7.22
C LEU A 316 -20.46 -1.42 -7.56
N ASN A 317 -20.01 -1.35 -8.81
CA ASN A 317 -18.78 -1.99 -9.24
C ASN A 317 -17.55 -1.07 -9.04
N GLY A 318 -16.41 -1.69 -8.82
CA GLY A 318 -15.11 -1.06 -9.01
C GLY A 318 -14.59 -1.26 -10.43
N TYR A 319 -13.61 -0.45 -10.84
CA TYR A 319 -13.03 -0.50 -12.19
C TYR A 319 -11.52 -0.37 -12.13
N ASN A 320 -10.83 -1.26 -12.85
CA ASN A 320 -9.42 -1.14 -13.14
C ASN A 320 -9.22 -0.48 -14.50
N THR A 321 -8.18 0.34 -14.67
CA THR A 321 -7.80 0.87 -15.99
C THR A 321 -6.68 0.00 -16.58
N VAL A 322 -6.86 -0.47 -17.81
CA VAL A 322 -5.89 -1.34 -18.49
C VAL A 322 -5.64 -0.81 -19.90
N ALA A 323 -4.38 -0.86 -20.36
CA ALA A 323 -3.99 -0.54 -21.73
C ALA A 323 -2.69 -1.30 -22.11
N GLU A 324 -2.37 -1.34 -23.42
CA GLU A 324 -1.28 -2.18 -23.92
C GLU A 324 -0.38 -1.46 -24.94
N ILE A 325 0.92 -1.81 -24.89
CA ILE A 325 1.83 -1.67 -26.04
C ILE A 325 1.94 -3.08 -26.63
N PRO A 326 1.40 -3.33 -27.84
CA PRO A 326 1.39 -4.66 -28.43
C PRO A 326 2.80 -5.21 -28.69
N GLY A 327 2.96 -6.49 -28.46
CA GLY A 327 4.18 -7.23 -28.82
C GLY A 327 4.39 -7.28 -30.33
N SER A 328 5.64 -7.23 -30.76
CA SER A 328 6.04 -7.23 -32.17
C SER A 328 6.53 -8.58 -32.68
N ASP A 329 6.87 -9.51 -31.79
CA ASP A 329 7.39 -10.83 -32.17
C ASP A 329 6.21 -11.78 -32.50
N PRO A 330 6.22 -12.44 -33.67
CA PRO A 330 5.10 -13.32 -34.06
C PRO A 330 4.80 -14.45 -33.08
N THR A 331 5.81 -14.92 -32.34
CA THR A 331 5.69 -16.05 -31.41
C THR A 331 5.47 -15.61 -29.96
N LEU A 332 5.95 -14.44 -29.57
CA LEU A 332 5.93 -13.96 -28.19
C LEU A 332 4.90 -12.87 -27.91
N LYS A 333 4.28 -12.29 -28.94
CA LYS A 333 3.32 -11.16 -28.79
C LYS A 333 2.12 -11.47 -27.90
N GLU A 334 1.74 -12.74 -27.78
CA GLU A 334 0.65 -13.18 -26.90
C GLU A 334 1.07 -13.30 -25.43
N GLU A 335 2.36 -13.32 -25.15
CA GLU A 335 2.87 -13.28 -23.78
C GLU A 335 2.88 -11.85 -23.25
N VAL A 336 2.65 -11.69 -21.94
CA VAL A 336 2.38 -10.40 -21.32
C VAL A 336 3.38 -10.10 -20.20
N VAL A 337 3.93 -8.89 -20.23
CA VAL A 337 4.63 -8.26 -19.12
C VAL A 337 3.73 -7.16 -18.57
N MET A 338 3.48 -7.17 -17.26
CA MET A 338 2.59 -6.20 -16.64
C MET A 338 3.33 -5.25 -15.70
N LEU A 339 2.82 -4.03 -15.58
CA LEU A 339 3.25 -3.03 -14.61
C LEU A 339 2.05 -2.25 -14.11
N GLY A 340 2.19 -1.65 -12.92
CA GLY A 340 1.11 -0.82 -12.39
C GLY A 340 1.28 -0.46 -10.91
N GLY A 341 0.17 -0.05 -10.34
CA GLY A 341 -0.04 0.29 -8.95
C GLY A 341 -1.52 0.57 -8.73
N HIS A 342 -1.96 0.73 -7.49
CA HIS A 342 -3.35 1.08 -7.23
C HIS A 342 -3.58 2.59 -7.41
N MET A 343 -4.76 2.93 -7.89
CA MET A 343 -5.13 4.30 -8.20
C MET A 343 -6.10 4.88 -7.17
N ASP A 344 -6.82 4.02 -6.45
CA ASP A 344 -7.64 4.48 -5.32
C ASP A 344 -6.77 5.04 -4.19
N SER A 345 -7.36 5.89 -3.38
CA SER A 345 -6.69 6.54 -2.26
C SER A 345 -7.70 6.89 -1.16
N TRP A 346 -7.22 7.13 0.04
CA TRP A 346 -8.02 7.75 1.08
C TRP A 346 -8.34 9.21 0.74
N HIS A 347 -9.34 9.77 1.42
CA HIS A 347 -10.01 11.01 1.05
C HIS A 347 -9.59 12.22 1.87
N SER A 348 -8.79 12.06 2.92
CA SER A 348 -8.35 13.18 3.78
C SER A 348 -7.18 13.96 3.18
N GLY A 349 -6.37 13.32 2.35
CA GLY A 349 -5.37 13.90 1.45
C GLY A 349 -5.82 13.85 0.01
N THR A 350 -4.89 14.00 -0.92
CA THR A 350 -5.12 13.90 -2.37
C THR A 350 -4.63 12.57 -2.97
N GLY A 351 -4.09 11.66 -2.15
CA GLY A 351 -3.55 10.37 -2.60
C GLY A 351 -2.33 10.55 -3.52
N ALA A 352 -1.49 11.54 -3.26
CA ALA A 352 -0.31 11.79 -4.09
C ALA A 352 0.78 10.75 -3.83
N THR A 353 1.06 10.44 -2.55
CA THR A 353 2.07 9.47 -2.14
C THR A 353 1.53 8.04 -2.13
N ASP A 354 0.24 7.88 -1.88
CA ASP A 354 -0.46 6.61 -1.73
C ASP A 354 -1.77 6.59 -2.56
N ASN A 355 -1.77 6.09 -3.82
CA ASN A 355 -0.59 5.72 -4.60
C ASN A 355 -0.62 6.39 -5.99
N GLY A 356 -0.95 7.69 -6.03
CA GLY A 356 -0.85 8.49 -7.27
C GLY A 356 0.56 8.46 -7.85
N ALA A 357 1.59 8.43 -6.98
CA ALA A 357 3.00 8.34 -7.36
C ALA A 357 3.30 7.07 -8.16
N GLY A 358 2.92 5.89 -7.65
CA GLY A 358 3.10 4.62 -8.35
C GLY A 358 2.37 4.57 -9.68
N CYS A 359 1.13 5.09 -9.72
CA CYS A 359 0.37 5.23 -10.97
C CYS A 359 1.07 6.13 -11.98
N ALA A 360 1.54 7.31 -11.56
CA ALA A 360 2.25 8.24 -12.42
C ALA A 360 3.56 7.67 -12.95
N VAL A 361 4.29 6.92 -12.12
CA VAL A 361 5.52 6.20 -12.51
C VAL A 361 5.21 5.12 -13.56
N ALA A 362 4.17 4.32 -13.36
CA ALA A 362 3.79 3.28 -14.31
C ALA A 362 3.31 3.88 -15.66
N MET A 363 2.52 4.96 -15.62
CA MET A 363 2.10 5.69 -16.81
C MET A 363 3.31 6.29 -17.56
N GLU A 364 4.22 6.92 -16.84
CA GLU A 364 5.44 7.49 -17.42
C GLU A 364 6.34 6.41 -18.03
N ALA A 365 6.44 5.23 -17.42
CA ALA A 365 7.23 4.13 -17.95
C ALA A 365 6.72 3.68 -19.34
N VAL A 366 5.42 3.54 -19.53
CA VAL A 366 4.85 3.21 -20.85
C VAL A 366 4.92 4.38 -21.82
N ARG A 367 4.81 5.64 -21.33
CA ARG A 367 5.01 6.84 -22.16
C ARG A 367 6.43 6.88 -22.73
N ILE A 368 7.46 6.62 -21.91
CA ILE A 368 8.87 6.57 -22.33
C ILE A 368 9.05 5.57 -23.45
N ILE A 369 8.58 4.32 -23.28
CA ILE A 369 8.69 3.25 -24.26
C ILE A 369 8.02 3.65 -25.58
N GLN A 370 6.80 4.20 -25.50
CA GLN A 370 6.00 4.60 -26.67
C GLN A 370 6.64 5.81 -27.39
N THR A 371 7.08 6.82 -26.66
CA THR A 371 7.73 8.04 -27.23
C THR A 371 9.02 7.71 -27.97
N LEU A 372 9.80 6.77 -27.46
CA LEU A 372 11.03 6.31 -28.09
C LEU A 372 10.79 5.38 -29.29
N GLY A 373 9.53 5.00 -29.56
CA GLY A 373 9.17 4.08 -30.65
C GLY A 373 9.75 2.67 -30.47
N LEU A 374 10.05 2.29 -29.23
CA LEU A 374 10.59 0.95 -28.92
C LEU A 374 9.54 -0.12 -29.21
N LYS A 375 9.99 -1.23 -29.80
CA LYS A 375 9.14 -2.36 -30.19
C LYS A 375 9.39 -3.53 -29.27
N PRO A 376 8.61 -3.70 -28.19
CA PRO A 376 8.75 -4.85 -27.31
C PRO A 376 8.38 -6.13 -28.06
N ARG A 377 9.04 -7.25 -27.78
CA ARG A 377 8.69 -8.56 -28.37
C ARG A 377 7.40 -9.11 -27.77
N ARG A 378 7.24 -9.00 -26.44
CA ARG A 378 6.00 -9.34 -25.70
C ARG A 378 5.12 -8.11 -25.55
N THR A 379 3.84 -8.32 -25.41
CA THR A 379 2.91 -7.26 -25.05
C THR A 379 3.21 -6.72 -23.66
N ILE A 380 3.34 -5.39 -23.54
CA ILE A 380 3.44 -4.69 -22.26
C ILE A 380 2.05 -4.18 -21.90
N ARG A 381 1.54 -4.58 -20.74
CA ARG A 381 0.21 -4.19 -20.24
C ARG A 381 0.35 -3.39 -18.96
N ILE A 382 -0.08 -2.12 -18.99
CA ILE A 382 -0.27 -1.32 -17.78
C ILE A 382 -1.63 -1.64 -17.17
N ALA A 383 -1.68 -1.76 -15.84
CA ALA A 383 -2.91 -1.91 -15.08
C ALA A 383 -2.87 -1.02 -13.84
N LEU A 384 -3.87 -0.13 -13.74
CA LEU A 384 -4.06 0.74 -12.58
C LEU A 384 -5.26 0.21 -11.81
N TRP A 385 -4.99 -0.28 -10.60
CA TRP A 385 -5.95 -1.02 -9.81
C TRP A 385 -6.87 -0.09 -9.01
N SER A 386 -7.99 -0.60 -8.54
CA SER A 386 -8.87 0.07 -7.59
C SER A 386 -9.31 -0.88 -6.48
N GLY A 387 -9.64 -0.33 -5.31
CA GLY A 387 -10.02 -1.12 -4.14
C GLY A 387 -8.84 -1.84 -3.49
N GLU A 388 -7.62 -1.36 -3.69
CA GLU A 388 -6.43 -1.84 -3.01
C GLU A 388 -6.56 -1.61 -1.51
N GLU A 389 -6.89 -0.39 -1.12
CA GLU A 389 -7.06 0.13 0.23
C GLU A 389 -8.11 -0.66 1.07
N GLN A 390 -8.99 -1.38 0.40
CA GLN A 390 -9.99 -2.25 1.04
C GLN A 390 -9.64 -3.74 0.94
N GLY A 391 -8.40 -4.05 0.51
CA GLY A 391 -7.83 -5.39 0.54
C GLY A 391 -7.49 -5.99 -0.82
N LEU A 392 -6.85 -5.25 -1.70
CA LEU A 392 -6.36 -5.68 -3.02
C LEU A 392 -7.49 -6.16 -3.94
N LEU A 393 -8.68 -5.56 -3.86
CA LEU A 393 -9.88 -6.12 -4.47
C LEU A 393 -9.80 -6.15 -5.99
N GLY A 394 -9.34 -5.05 -6.62
CA GLY A 394 -9.25 -4.93 -8.07
C GLY A 394 -8.20 -5.84 -8.69
N SER A 395 -6.99 -5.90 -8.13
CA SER A 395 -5.93 -6.78 -8.62
C SER A 395 -6.27 -8.26 -8.43
N ARG A 396 -6.85 -8.63 -7.27
CA ARG A 396 -7.30 -10.01 -7.01
C ARG A 396 -8.42 -10.42 -7.97
N ALA A 397 -9.38 -9.54 -8.22
CA ALA A 397 -10.47 -9.81 -9.16
C ALA A 397 -9.91 -9.98 -10.58
N TYR A 398 -9.00 -9.11 -11.01
CA TYR A 398 -8.35 -9.19 -12.31
C TYR A 398 -7.59 -10.51 -12.48
N VAL A 399 -6.76 -10.87 -11.51
CA VAL A 399 -6.00 -12.13 -11.52
C VAL A 399 -6.94 -13.34 -11.57
N ALA A 400 -8.03 -13.32 -10.80
CA ALA A 400 -9.03 -14.40 -10.79
C ALA A 400 -9.81 -14.51 -12.10
N GLN A 401 -10.06 -13.39 -12.79
CA GLN A 401 -10.79 -13.35 -14.05
C GLN A 401 -9.95 -13.77 -15.26
N HIS A 402 -8.64 -13.46 -15.25
CA HIS A 402 -7.76 -13.66 -16.40
C HIS A 402 -6.78 -14.83 -16.26
N PHE A 403 -6.27 -15.10 -15.05
CA PHE A 403 -5.15 -16.02 -14.88
C PHE A 403 -5.47 -17.25 -14.04
N GLY A 404 -6.29 -17.12 -13.00
CA GLY A 404 -6.64 -18.22 -12.13
C GLY A 404 -6.88 -17.83 -10.69
N LYS A 405 -7.30 -18.79 -9.89
CA LYS A 405 -7.65 -18.61 -8.48
C LYS A 405 -7.33 -19.84 -7.64
N MET A 406 -7.11 -19.63 -6.34
CA MET A 406 -7.04 -20.72 -5.37
C MET A 406 -8.45 -21.12 -4.96
N GLU A 407 -8.83 -22.40 -5.15
CA GLU A 407 -10.11 -22.95 -4.72
C GLU A 407 -9.91 -23.91 -3.56
N SER A 408 -10.65 -23.71 -2.48
CA SER A 408 -10.73 -24.69 -1.40
C SER A 408 -11.50 -25.92 -1.90
N PRO A 409 -11.01 -27.14 -1.69
CA PRO A 409 -11.77 -28.34 -2.02
C PRO A 409 -13.12 -28.30 -1.33
N THR A 410 -14.19 -28.44 -2.11
CA THR A 410 -15.55 -28.56 -1.58
C THR A 410 -15.62 -29.87 -0.81
N THR A 411 -15.72 -29.81 0.50
CA THR A 411 -16.16 -31.00 1.28
C THR A 411 -17.60 -31.27 0.87
N THR A 412 -17.80 -32.10 -0.14
CA THR A 412 -19.09 -32.73 -0.37
C THR A 412 -19.38 -33.57 0.88
N ALA A 413 -20.31 -33.10 1.69
CA ALA A 413 -20.88 -33.91 2.76
C ALA A 413 -21.47 -35.18 2.10
N ALA A 414 -20.68 -36.24 2.13
CA ALA A 414 -21.17 -37.54 1.72
C ALA A 414 -22.21 -38.01 2.74
N GLY A 415 -23.44 -38.13 2.26
CA GLY A 415 -24.41 -39.12 2.74
C GLY A 415 -25.00 -38.88 4.14
N SER A 416 -26.13 -38.21 4.20
CA SER A 416 -27.13 -38.49 5.21
C SER A 416 -27.67 -39.90 4.97
N GLY A 417 -27.19 -40.86 5.73
CA GLY A 417 -27.67 -42.26 5.71
C GLY A 417 -27.85 -42.80 7.12
N ALA A 418 -29.10 -43.02 7.45
CA ALA A 418 -29.62 -43.96 8.46
C ALA A 418 -29.52 -43.59 9.96
N SER A 419 -30.67 -43.22 10.45
CA SER A 419 -31.18 -43.38 11.81
C SER A 419 -30.84 -44.78 12.38
N GLY A 420 -30.19 -44.80 13.52
CA GLY A 420 -29.96 -46.01 14.33
C GLY A 420 -29.89 -45.65 15.80
N ASN A 421 -31.01 -45.90 16.52
CA ASN A 421 -31.12 -45.82 17.97
C ASN A 421 -30.21 -46.87 18.62
N GLY A 422 -29.32 -46.50 19.50
CA GLY A 422 -28.50 -47.44 20.26
C GLY A 422 -27.79 -46.74 21.42
N THR A 423 -28.38 -46.89 22.61
CA THR A 423 -27.78 -46.56 23.90
C THR A 423 -26.58 -47.47 24.19
N ALA A 424 -25.39 -46.91 24.40
CA ALA A 424 -24.35 -47.58 25.19
C ALA A 424 -23.36 -46.52 25.75
N ASN A 425 -23.25 -46.53 27.08
CA ASN A 425 -22.21 -45.91 27.89
C ASN A 425 -20.83 -46.47 27.51
N GLY A 426 -19.88 -45.61 27.25
CA GLY A 426 -18.49 -46.02 27.06
C GLY A 426 -17.57 -44.80 27.08
N THR A 427 -16.91 -44.58 28.22
CA THR A 427 -15.76 -43.69 28.37
C THR A 427 -14.64 -44.09 27.39
N SER A 428 -14.35 -43.27 26.38
CA SER A 428 -13.11 -43.39 25.62
C SER A 428 -12.43 -42.03 25.52
N THR A 429 -11.35 -41.90 26.29
CA THR A 429 -10.30 -40.91 26.09
C THR A 429 -9.56 -41.24 24.79
N GLY A 430 -9.98 -40.62 23.70
CA GLY A 430 -9.30 -40.70 22.41
C GLY A 430 -9.13 -39.29 21.87
N ALA A 431 -7.89 -38.75 21.91
CA ALA A 431 -7.52 -37.56 21.19
C ALA A 431 -7.75 -37.81 19.70
N SER A 432 -8.84 -37.28 19.16
CA SER A 432 -9.04 -37.21 17.69
C SER A 432 -8.00 -36.31 17.10
N ALA A 433 -6.98 -36.86 16.45
CA ALA A 433 -6.12 -36.14 15.54
C ALA A 433 -7.01 -35.57 14.44
N SER A 434 -7.27 -34.26 14.49
CA SER A 434 -7.95 -33.55 13.42
C SER A 434 -7.13 -33.71 12.15
N SER A 435 -7.66 -34.37 11.14
CA SER A 435 -7.06 -34.42 9.81
C SER A 435 -6.78 -32.96 9.34
N PRO A 436 -5.60 -32.67 8.79
CA PRO A 436 -5.31 -31.34 8.29
C PRO A 436 -6.37 -30.96 7.25
N ALA A 437 -6.86 -29.71 7.35
CA ALA A 437 -7.84 -29.19 6.39
C ALA A 437 -7.27 -29.33 4.96
N PRO A 438 -8.10 -29.74 3.98
CA PRO A 438 -7.62 -29.89 2.61
C PRO A 438 -7.05 -28.58 2.09
N GLN A 439 -5.85 -28.63 1.50
CA GLN A 439 -5.15 -27.45 0.98
C GLN A 439 -5.87 -26.90 -0.25
N PRO A 440 -5.95 -25.57 -0.41
CA PRO A 440 -6.49 -24.96 -1.61
C PRO A 440 -5.73 -25.39 -2.86
N VAL A 441 -6.46 -25.61 -3.96
CA VAL A 441 -5.90 -26.03 -5.26
C VAL A 441 -5.94 -24.85 -6.23
N LEU A 442 -4.87 -24.64 -7.00
CA LEU A 442 -4.80 -23.64 -8.03
C LEU A 442 -5.59 -24.09 -9.28
N VAL A 443 -6.63 -23.33 -9.63
CA VAL A 443 -7.36 -23.46 -10.89
C VAL A 443 -6.81 -22.42 -11.87
N LYS A 444 -6.09 -22.89 -12.88
CA LYS A 444 -5.49 -22.03 -13.93
C LYS A 444 -6.48 -21.74 -15.05
N LEU A 445 -6.47 -20.51 -15.55
CA LEU A 445 -7.14 -20.11 -16.78
C LEU A 445 -6.16 -20.13 -17.98
N PRO A 446 -6.65 -20.08 -19.23
CA PRO A 446 -5.79 -20.19 -20.43
C PRO A 446 -4.65 -19.17 -20.49
N ASP A 447 -4.85 -17.96 -19.97
CA ASP A 447 -3.84 -16.89 -20.00
C ASP A 447 -2.83 -16.97 -18.85
N TYR A 448 -2.98 -17.93 -17.93
CA TYR A 448 -2.04 -18.11 -16.82
C TYR A 448 -0.58 -18.27 -17.31
N GLU A 449 -0.39 -19.08 -18.33
CA GLU A 449 0.96 -19.37 -18.85
C GLU A 449 1.52 -18.23 -19.71
N LYS A 450 0.69 -17.26 -20.12
CA LYS A 450 1.13 -16.12 -20.91
C LYS A 450 1.84 -15.05 -20.08
N VAL A 451 1.61 -14.98 -18.76
CA VAL A 451 2.20 -13.95 -17.90
C VAL A 451 3.69 -14.23 -17.69
N SER A 452 4.54 -13.26 -18.04
CA SER A 452 5.97 -13.27 -17.75
C SER A 452 6.27 -12.72 -16.35
N ALA A 453 5.83 -11.49 -16.05
CA ALA A 453 5.95 -10.86 -14.74
C ALA A 453 4.98 -9.70 -14.58
N TYR A 454 4.72 -9.32 -13.32
CA TYR A 454 4.08 -8.07 -12.93
C TYR A 454 5.02 -7.25 -12.02
N PHE A 455 5.21 -5.97 -12.33
CA PHE A 455 6.02 -5.03 -11.57
C PHE A 455 5.14 -3.97 -10.93
N ASN A 456 5.16 -3.89 -9.61
CA ASN A 456 4.37 -2.97 -8.79
C ASN A 456 5.23 -1.88 -8.16
N LEU A 457 4.63 -0.71 -7.91
CA LEU A 457 5.26 0.37 -7.16
C LEU A 457 4.26 0.98 -6.20
N ASP A 458 4.50 0.77 -4.90
CA ASP A 458 3.58 1.19 -3.85
C ASP A 458 4.20 1.04 -2.45
N ASN A 459 5.29 1.74 -2.16
CA ASN A 459 5.88 1.74 -0.81
C ASN A 459 6.66 3.04 -0.55
N GLY A 460 6.00 4.16 -0.75
CA GLY A 460 6.60 5.46 -0.61
C GLY A 460 6.89 6.13 -1.95
N THR A 461 7.57 7.26 -1.90
CA THR A 461 7.75 8.16 -3.05
C THR A 461 9.20 8.43 -3.38
N GLY A 462 10.11 7.80 -2.64
CA GLY A 462 11.54 7.98 -2.82
C GLY A 462 12.12 7.17 -3.97
N LYS A 463 13.43 7.29 -4.16
CA LYS A 463 14.19 6.56 -5.19
C LYS A 463 13.96 5.06 -5.09
N ILE A 464 13.89 4.40 -6.23
CA ILE A 464 14.07 2.96 -6.30
C ILE A 464 15.52 2.63 -5.94
N ARG A 465 15.69 1.76 -4.92
CA ARG A 465 16.99 1.29 -4.45
C ARG A 465 17.28 -0.14 -4.92
N GLY A 466 16.25 -0.86 -5.38
CA GLY A 466 16.36 -2.23 -5.83
C GLY A 466 15.02 -2.92 -5.99
N VAL A 467 15.00 -4.25 -5.85
CA VAL A 467 13.81 -5.09 -6.06
C VAL A 467 13.70 -6.17 -4.98
N TYR A 468 12.49 -6.37 -4.45
CA TYR A 468 12.12 -7.54 -3.67
C TYR A 468 11.80 -8.71 -4.61
N LEU A 469 12.47 -9.84 -4.43
CA LEU A 469 12.28 -11.03 -5.27
C LEU A 469 11.09 -11.89 -4.87
N GLN A 470 10.45 -11.61 -3.76
CA GLN A 470 9.35 -12.43 -3.23
C GLN A 470 9.71 -13.93 -3.12
N GLY A 471 10.96 -14.21 -2.71
CA GLY A 471 11.49 -15.56 -2.64
C GLY A 471 11.83 -16.21 -4.00
N ASN A 472 11.72 -15.49 -5.11
CA ASN A 472 12.06 -15.98 -6.44
C ASN A 472 13.56 -15.79 -6.74
N GLU A 473 14.40 -16.62 -6.14
CA GLU A 473 15.85 -16.55 -6.25
C GLU A 473 16.35 -16.60 -7.72
N ALA A 474 15.66 -17.36 -8.58
CA ALA A 474 16.05 -17.53 -9.98
C ALA A 474 15.99 -16.22 -10.80
N ALA A 475 15.21 -15.22 -10.37
CA ALA A 475 15.19 -13.90 -11.01
C ALA A 475 16.35 -12.99 -10.57
N GLY A 476 17.07 -13.35 -9.51
CA GLY A 476 18.04 -12.46 -8.86
C GLY A 476 19.22 -12.05 -9.75
N SER A 477 19.81 -12.98 -10.50
CA SER A 477 20.92 -12.70 -11.41
C SER A 477 20.50 -11.78 -12.57
N LEU A 478 19.30 -11.95 -13.09
CA LEU A 478 18.73 -11.12 -14.14
C LEU A 478 18.55 -9.67 -13.66
N PHE A 479 17.89 -9.50 -12.53
CA PHE A 479 17.62 -8.17 -12.00
C PHE A 479 18.88 -7.44 -11.56
N ARG A 480 19.90 -8.17 -11.10
CA ARG A 480 21.22 -7.58 -10.81
C ARG A 480 21.87 -7.00 -12.08
N GLN A 481 21.76 -7.70 -13.22
CA GLN A 481 22.23 -7.18 -14.49
C GLN A 481 21.42 -5.96 -14.93
N TRP A 482 20.10 -5.98 -14.77
CA TRP A 482 19.24 -4.88 -15.18
C TRP A 482 19.36 -3.63 -14.31
N LEU A 483 19.77 -3.77 -13.05
CA LEU A 483 20.10 -2.63 -12.17
C LEU A 483 21.47 -2.03 -12.46
N ALA A 484 22.39 -2.76 -13.13
CA ALA A 484 23.75 -2.29 -13.35
C ALA A 484 23.85 -0.90 -14.02
N PRO A 485 23.02 -0.54 -15.05
CA PRO A 485 23.03 0.80 -15.65
C PRO A 485 22.52 1.92 -14.74
N PHE A 486 21.93 1.60 -13.59
CA PHE A 486 21.28 2.54 -12.65
C PHE A 486 22.00 2.66 -11.31
N ARG A 487 23.21 2.07 -11.19
CA ARG A 487 24.01 2.17 -9.96
C ARG A 487 24.37 3.61 -9.62
N ASP A 488 24.63 4.44 -10.62
CA ASP A 488 24.88 5.87 -10.48
C ASP A 488 23.66 6.65 -9.98
N LEU A 489 22.45 6.09 -10.15
CA LEU A 489 21.20 6.61 -9.62
C LEU A 489 20.85 6.02 -8.24
N GLY A 490 21.69 5.15 -7.68
CA GLY A 490 21.55 4.55 -6.35
C GLY A 490 20.70 3.28 -6.31
N ALA A 491 20.43 2.63 -7.44
CA ALA A 491 19.65 1.40 -7.52
C ALA A 491 20.57 0.18 -7.77
N SER A 492 20.72 -0.70 -6.77
CA SER A 492 21.63 -1.86 -6.87
C SER A 492 21.21 -3.06 -6.01
N THR A 493 20.25 -2.88 -5.10
CA THR A 493 19.91 -3.88 -4.08
C THR A 493 18.95 -4.93 -4.63
N ILE A 494 19.28 -6.21 -4.40
CA ILE A 494 18.39 -7.34 -4.64
C ILE A 494 18.13 -8.00 -3.30
N SER A 495 16.87 -8.18 -2.94
CA SER A 495 16.46 -8.83 -1.69
C SER A 495 15.63 -10.08 -1.97
N LEU A 496 15.97 -11.18 -1.32
CA LEU A 496 15.16 -12.40 -1.34
C LEU A 496 13.89 -12.28 -0.49
N SER A 497 13.82 -11.24 0.37
CA SER A 497 12.67 -11.01 1.24
C SER A 497 11.37 -10.85 0.47
N ASN A 498 10.30 -11.21 1.14
CA ASN A 498 8.96 -10.79 0.75
C ASN A 498 8.70 -9.37 1.28
N THR A 499 7.94 -8.61 0.51
CA THR A 499 7.22 -7.44 1.02
C THR A 499 5.73 -7.71 0.89
N GLY A 500 4.93 -7.03 1.69
CA GLY A 500 3.48 -7.25 1.76
C GLY A 500 2.69 -5.98 1.49
N GLY A 501 1.37 -6.10 1.60
CA GLY A 501 0.45 -4.98 1.67
C GLY A 501 0.00 -4.39 0.34
N THR A 502 0.42 -4.93 -0.83
CA THR A 502 0.05 -4.34 -2.12
C THR A 502 -0.12 -5.35 -3.26
N ASP A 503 -0.51 -4.89 -4.44
CA ASP A 503 -1.13 -5.63 -5.56
C ASP A 503 -0.29 -6.75 -6.20
N HIS A 504 1.06 -6.71 -6.10
CA HIS A 504 1.90 -7.82 -6.57
C HIS A 504 1.56 -9.14 -5.87
N LEU A 505 0.99 -9.06 -4.66
CA LEU A 505 0.56 -10.25 -3.90
C LEU A 505 -0.58 -11.01 -4.57
N ALA A 506 -1.41 -10.34 -5.37
CA ALA A 506 -2.47 -11.02 -6.12
C ALA A 506 -1.90 -12.02 -7.13
N PHE A 507 -0.79 -11.65 -7.79
CA PHE A 507 -0.06 -12.50 -8.73
C PHE A 507 0.74 -13.59 -7.99
N ASP A 508 1.48 -13.18 -6.95
CA ASP A 508 2.32 -14.08 -6.15
C ASP A 508 1.51 -15.21 -5.50
N ALA A 509 0.29 -14.91 -5.05
CA ALA A 509 -0.60 -15.89 -4.40
C ALA A 509 -0.97 -17.08 -5.28
N ILE A 510 -0.94 -16.93 -6.59
CA ILE A 510 -1.21 -18.00 -7.55
C ILE A 510 0.06 -18.49 -8.27
N GLY A 511 1.26 -18.10 -7.80
CA GLY A 511 2.55 -18.53 -8.33
C GLY A 511 3.00 -17.81 -9.59
N LEU A 512 2.36 -16.69 -9.96
CA LEU A 512 2.85 -15.81 -11.02
C LEU A 512 3.92 -14.86 -10.46
N PRO A 513 4.98 -14.53 -11.24
CA PRO A 513 6.01 -13.60 -10.80
C PRO A 513 5.45 -12.19 -10.60
N GLY A 514 5.24 -11.80 -9.34
CA GLY A 514 4.82 -10.47 -8.93
C GLY A 514 5.94 -9.84 -8.09
N PHE A 515 6.42 -8.67 -8.49
CA PHE A 515 7.54 -8.00 -7.85
C PHE A 515 7.18 -6.59 -7.39
N GLN A 516 7.77 -6.18 -6.27
CA GLN A 516 7.71 -4.83 -5.73
C GLN A 516 9.11 -4.24 -5.71
N PHE A 517 9.27 -2.98 -6.12
CA PHE A 517 10.54 -2.29 -6.01
C PHE A 517 10.82 -1.87 -4.55
N ILE A 518 12.10 -1.86 -4.18
CA ILE A 518 12.56 -1.30 -2.90
C ILE A 518 12.69 0.20 -3.09
N GLN A 519 11.97 1.00 -2.29
CA GLN A 519 12.02 2.46 -2.35
C GLN A 519 12.60 3.06 -1.06
N ASP A 520 13.13 4.28 -1.17
CA ASP A 520 13.30 5.14 -0.01
C ASP A 520 11.92 5.55 0.52
N GLU A 521 11.71 5.48 1.83
CA GLU A 521 10.41 5.72 2.44
C GLU A 521 10.02 7.20 2.45
N ILE A 522 11.02 8.10 2.53
CA ILE A 522 10.85 9.54 2.73
C ILE A 522 10.01 9.78 3.99
N GLU A 523 8.83 10.38 3.90
CA GLU A 523 7.90 10.60 5.02
C GLU A 523 6.68 9.67 4.96
N TYR A 524 6.75 8.55 4.20
CA TYR A 524 5.59 7.71 3.94
C TYR A 524 4.97 7.18 5.24
N ASP A 525 5.73 6.44 6.04
CA ASP A 525 5.22 5.82 7.26
C ASP A 525 5.00 6.81 8.41
N THR A 526 5.70 7.93 8.39
CA THR A 526 5.69 8.89 9.49
C THR A 526 4.62 9.97 9.34
N ARG A 527 4.26 10.32 8.09
CA ARG A 527 3.41 11.47 7.84
C ARG A 527 2.35 11.30 6.76
N THR A 528 2.65 10.66 5.62
CA THR A 528 1.76 10.75 4.46
C THR A 528 0.82 9.56 4.28
N HIS A 529 1.25 8.34 4.57
CA HIS A 529 0.47 7.12 4.38
C HIS A 529 -0.88 7.16 5.10
N HIS A 530 -1.98 7.24 4.36
CA HIS A 530 -3.36 7.34 4.85
C HIS A 530 -3.69 8.61 5.65
N SER A 531 -3.06 9.74 5.35
CA SER A 531 -3.25 10.97 6.12
C SER A 531 -3.69 12.17 5.28
N ASN A 532 -4.05 13.27 5.97
CA ASN A 532 -4.33 14.57 5.35
C ASN A 532 -3.08 15.24 4.75
N MET A 533 -1.88 14.68 5.01
CA MET A 533 -0.60 15.17 4.47
C MET A 533 -0.17 14.40 3.21
N ASP A 534 -0.99 13.50 2.72
CA ASP A 534 -0.78 12.81 1.45
C ASP A 534 -1.13 13.73 0.27
N VAL A 535 -0.21 14.63 -0.04
CA VAL A 535 -0.37 15.71 -1.02
C VAL A 535 0.85 15.84 -1.93
N PHE A 536 0.66 16.47 -3.09
CA PHE A 536 1.68 16.67 -4.12
C PHE A 536 2.99 17.27 -3.61
N ASP A 537 2.92 18.23 -2.68
CA ASP A 537 4.10 18.93 -2.12
C ASP A 537 5.04 18.02 -1.31
N ARG A 538 4.65 16.78 -1.03
CA ARG A 538 5.49 15.76 -0.37
C ARG A 538 6.30 14.92 -1.34
N ILE A 539 6.11 15.11 -2.64
CA ILE A 539 6.75 14.33 -3.69
C ILE A 539 8.10 14.93 -4.10
N GLN A 540 9.07 14.05 -4.33
CA GLN A 540 10.41 14.42 -4.77
C GLN A 540 10.55 14.17 -6.27
N ALA A 541 10.58 15.23 -7.09
CA ALA A 541 10.51 15.12 -8.55
C ALA A 541 11.62 14.25 -9.16
N ASP A 542 12.87 14.35 -8.69
CA ASP A 542 13.98 13.58 -9.23
C ASP A 542 13.90 12.10 -8.85
N ASP A 543 13.29 11.77 -7.69
CA ASP A 543 13.04 10.40 -7.28
C ASP A 543 11.97 9.75 -8.19
N MET A 544 10.93 10.51 -8.55
CA MET A 544 9.88 10.07 -9.47
C MET A 544 10.42 9.81 -10.88
N LYS A 545 11.27 10.70 -11.41
CA LYS A 545 11.94 10.50 -12.71
C LYS A 545 12.79 9.23 -12.70
N GLN A 546 13.58 9.05 -11.65
CA GLN A 546 14.41 7.86 -11.48
C GLN A 546 13.57 6.58 -11.42
N ALA A 547 12.49 6.57 -10.66
CA ALA A 547 11.60 5.43 -10.52
C ALA A 547 10.93 5.05 -11.85
N ALA A 548 10.41 6.03 -12.60
CA ALA A 548 9.81 5.81 -13.92
C ALA A 548 10.81 5.27 -14.94
N THR A 549 12.03 5.79 -14.92
CA THR A 549 13.13 5.34 -15.79
C THR A 549 13.50 3.87 -15.52
N ILE A 550 13.65 3.49 -14.26
CA ILE A 550 14.00 2.11 -13.86
C ILE A 550 12.84 1.17 -14.19
N MET A 551 11.60 1.54 -13.90
CA MET A 551 10.43 0.71 -14.23
C MET A 551 10.33 0.50 -15.74
N ALA A 552 10.49 1.54 -16.57
CA ALA A 552 10.50 1.43 -18.02
C ALA A 552 11.56 0.45 -18.52
N ALA A 553 12.77 0.52 -17.98
CA ALA A 553 13.87 -0.35 -18.34
C ALA A 553 13.60 -1.81 -17.94
N PHE A 554 13.08 -2.07 -16.75
CA PHE A 554 12.74 -3.42 -16.29
C PHE A 554 11.65 -4.07 -17.14
N VAL A 555 10.59 -3.33 -17.40
CA VAL A 555 9.47 -3.81 -18.22
C VAL A 555 9.90 -4.07 -19.64
N TYR A 556 10.69 -3.16 -20.24
CA TYR A 556 11.20 -3.33 -21.59
C TYR A 556 12.16 -4.54 -21.70
N GLN A 557 13.13 -4.65 -20.79
CA GLN A 557 14.06 -5.79 -20.76
C GLN A 557 13.33 -7.13 -20.57
N THR A 558 12.29 -7.17 -19.70
CA THR A 558 11.45 -8.35 -19.54
C THR A 558 10.75 -8.72 -20.85
N ALA A 559 10.22 -7.72 -21.57
CA ALA A 559 9.52 -7.93 -22.83
C ALA A 559 10.44 -8.36 -23.98
N MET A 560 11.73 -8.04 -23.93
CA MET A 560 12.72 -8.36 -24.95
C MET A 560 13.41 -9.73 -24.80
N ARG A 561 13.26 -10.40 -23.65
CA ARG A 561 13.90 -11.70 -23.40
C ARG A 561 13.39 -12.80 -24.35
N ASP A 562 14.20 -13.82 -24.57
CA ASP A 562 13.76 -15.06 -25.22
C ASP A 562 12.81 -15.83 -24.30
N GLU A 563 13.18 -15.98 -23.02
CA GLU A 563 12.41 -16.72 -22.03
C GLU A 563 11.64 -15.77 -21.09
N LYS A 564 10.52 -16.23 -20.55
CA LYS A 564 9.83 -15.54 -19.46
C LYS A 564 10.70 -15.48 -18.20
N ILE A 565 10.32 -14.60 -17.27
CA ILE A 565 10.93 -14.60 -15.94
C ILE A 565 10.68 -15.96 -15.27
N PRO A 566 11.71 -16.59 -14.69
CA PRO A 566 11.55 -17.85 -13.98
C PRO A 566 10.49 -17.74 -12.89
N ARG A 567 9.69 -18.76 -12.74
CA ARG A 567 8.73 -18.86 -11.63
C ARG A 567 9.38 -19.56 -10.44
N LYS A 568 9.07 -19.12 -9.24
CA LYS A 568 9.45 -19.87 -8.04
C LYS A 568 8.71 -21.21 -8.00
N PRO A 569 9.27 -22.24 -7.32
CA PRO A 569 8.58 -23.50 -7.12
C PRO A 569 7.19 -23.28 -6.53
N ALA A 570 6.19 -24.03 -7.00
CA ALA A 570 4.85 -23.94 -6.44
C ALA A 570 4.87 -24.28 -4.94
N PRO A 571 4.12 -23.59 -4.10
CA PRO A 571 3.99 -23.96 -2.70
C PRO A 571 3.47 -25.42 -2.61
N GLY A 572 4.21 -26.31 -1.93
CA GLY A 572 3.74 -27.65 -1.62
C GLY A 572 4.15 -28.79 -2.57
N ARG A 573 5.27 -28.64 -3.32
CA ARG A 573 5.96 -29.80 -3.92
C ARG A 573 7.28 -30.07 -3.23
#